data_d5016c916eae297b41551db18358bba8
#
_entry.id   d5016c916eae297b41551db18358bba8
#
_cell.length_a   1.000
_cell.length_b   1.000
_cell.length_c   1.000
_cell.angle_alpha   90.00
_cell.angle_beta   90.00
_cell.angle_gamma   90.00
#
_symmetry.space_group_name_H-M   'P 1'
#
loop_
_entity.id
_entity.type
_entity.pdbx_description
1 polymer ?
#
loop_
_entity_poly.entity_id
_entity_poly.type
_entity_poly.pdbx_seq_one_letter_code
_entity_poly.pdbx_strand_id
1 'polypeptide(L)'
;MKKIVIIISVLFLITVCTNINKLNYSDIVNNISTSSPKNNIYRTGYSYYLPRGMQVSDSTMYNEVIEDANSKYYLYVDVVSYEKKIEKDYHINDKAIYSSKISFEDKFGYVEINLLKNNKYLVEIMYNYAKIEVIVDKRYCNEAMLSIINILKSVEYNDSIIANLMGDDILNFSEEEFNIFNTKGSESNYLTIDNNYKEEEEKIPDPDLIN
;
A
#
# COMPACT_ATOMS: atom_id res chain seq x y z
N MET A 1 -11.50 43.07 -28.54
CA MET A 1 -10.33 42.17 -28.31
C MET A 1 -10.14 41.76 -26.86
N LYS A 2 -10.12 42.65 -25.86
CA LYS A 2 -9.91 42.27 -24.42
C LYS A 2 -10.94 41.29 -23.90
N LYS A 3 -12.22 41.36 -24.27
CA LYS A 3 -13.26 40.40 -23.80
C LYS A 3 -13.10 39.01 -24.40
N ILE A 4 -12.58 38.87 -25.61
CA ILE A 4 -12.31 37.59 -26.27
C ILE A 4 -11.14 36.90 -25.61
N VAL A 5 -10.09 37.65 -25.22
CA VAL A 5 -8.92 37.08 -24.49
C VAL A 5 -9.32 36.54 -23.12
N ILE A 6 -10.24 37.20 -22.41
CA ILE A 6 -10.74 36.74 -21.10
C ILE A 6 -11.54 35.45 -21.27
N ILE A 7 -12.38 35.32 -22.31
CA ILE A 7 -13.16 34.09 -22.56
C ILE A 7 -12.23 32.91 -22.90
N ILE A 8 -11.20 33.14 -23.70
CA ILE A 8 -10.20 32.10 -24.02
C ILE A 8 -9.42 31.69 -22.78
N SER A 9 -9.05 32.64 -21.89
CA SER A 9 -8.36 32.34 -20.63
C SER A 9 -9.22 31.51 -19.67
N VAL A 10 -10.54 31.75 -19.62
CA VAL A 10 -11.47 30.97 -18.78
C VAL A 10 -11.68 29.56 -19.35
N LEU A 11 -11.65 29.40 -20.68
CA LEU A 11 -11.76 28.05 -21.29
C LEU A 11 -10.54 27.15 -20.99
N PHE A 12 -9.35 27.77 -20.84
CA PHE A 12 -8.13 27.02 -20.45
C PHE A 12 -8.12 26.54 -18.99
N LEU A 13 -9.01 27.07 -18.15
CA LEU A 13 -9.15 26.64 -16.75
C LEU A 13 -10.10 25.43 -16.57
N ILE A 14 -10.71 24.96 -17.64
CA ILE A 14 -11.43 23.66 -17.62
C ILE A 14 -10.37 22.57 -17.68
N THR A 15 -9.66 22.38 -16.58
CA THR A 15 -8.79 21.24 -16.38
C THR A 15 -9.64 19.99 -16.56
N VAL A 16 -9.24 19.17 -17.51
CA VAL A 16 -9.82 17.84 -17.75
C VAL A 16 -9.69 17.05 -16.45
N CYS A 17 -10.76 17.00 -15.67
CA CYS A 17 -10.87 16.03 -14.59
C CYS A 17 -10.89 14.66 -15.25
N THR A 18 -9.73 14.01 -15.34
CA THR A 18 -9.66 12.60 -15.73
C THR A 18 -10.44 11.82 -14.69
N ASN A 19 -11.47 11.14 -15.13
CA ASN A 19 -12.27 10.30 -14.24
C ASN A 19 -11.42 9.07 -13.90
N ILE A 20 -10.82 9.08 -12.72
CA ILE A 20 -9.91 8.03 -12.19
C ILE A 20 -10.54 6.65 -12.32
N ASN A 21 -11.86 6.53 -12.13
CA ASN A 21 -12.57 5.26 -12.24
C ASN A 21 -12.63 4.67 -13.66
N LYS A 22 -12.20 5.43 -14.67
CA LYS A 22 -12.12 4.97 -16.08
C LYS A 22 -10.71 4.55 -16.50
N LEU A 23 -9.71 4.77 -15.66
CA LEU A 23 -8.34 4.34 -15.96
C LEU A 23 -8.23 2.82 -15.88
N ASN A 24 -7.48 2.23 -16.81
CA ASN A 24 -7.07 0.84 -16.70
C ASN A 24 -6.02 0.67 -15.60
N TYR A 25 -5.94 -0.50 -14.99
CA TYR A 25 -4.95 -0.78 -13.95
C TYR A 25 -3.51 -0.58 -14.45
N SER A 26 -3.23 -0.98 -15.68
CA SER A 26 -1.92 -0.75 -16.31
C SER A 26 -1.56 0.73 -16.43
N ASP A 27 -2.52 1.60 -16.75
CA ASP A 27 -2.28 3.05 -16.86
C ASP A 27 -1.97 3.65 -15.48
N ILE A 28 -2.64 3.13 -14.44
CA ILE A 28 -2.36 3.53 -13.06
C ILE A 28 -0.97 3.08 -12.64
N VAL A 29 -0.60 1.84 -12.92
CA VAL A 29 0.74 1.31 -12.62
C VAL A 29 1.84 2.10 -13.32
N ASN A 30 1.63 2.52 -14.55
CA ASN A 30 2.58 3.34 -15.31
C ASN A 30 2.91 4.70 -14.66
N ASN A 31 2.08 5.18 -13.72
CA ASN A 31 2.43 6.36 -12.92
C ASN A 31 3.68 6.16 -12.05
N ILE A 32 4.17 4.95 -11.89
CA ILE A 32 5.43 4.68 -11.19
C ILE A 32 6.61 5.40 -11.87
N SER A 33 6.57 5.55 -13.18
CA SER A 33 7.60 6.23 -14.00
C SER A 33 7.52 7.75 -13.99
N THR A 34 6.49 8.34 -13.38
CA THR A 34 6.38 9.79 -13.26
C THR A 34 7.19 10.31 -12.09
N SER A 35 7.53 11.61 -12.10
CA SER A 35 8.27 12.25 -11.02
C SER A 35 7.61 12.01 -9.65
N SER A 36 8.42 11.68 -8.66
CA SER A 36 7.94 11.50 -7.28
C SER A 36 7.61 12.85 -6.64
N PRO A 37 6.53 12.94 -5.86
CA PRO A 37 6.26 14.11 -5.04
C PRO A 37 7.31 14.23 -3.94
N LYS A 38 7.46 15.45 -3.38
CA LYS A 38 8.40 15.69 -2.28
C LYS A 38 7.93 14.98 -1.00
N ASN A 39 8.84 14.22 -0.35
CA ASN A 39 8.58 13.51 0.88
C ASN A 39 8.16 14.44 2.01
N ASN A 40 7.18 14.01 2.80
CA ASN A 40 6.62 14.73 3.94
C ASN A 40 6.54 13.86 5.22
N ILE A 41 6.86 12.57 5.13
CA ILE A 41 7.03 11.65 6.26
C ILE A 41 8.48 11.19 6.30
N TYR A 42 9.07 11.25 7.51
CA TYR A 42 10.46 10.88 7.75
C TYR A 42 10.50 9.87 8.90
N ARG A 43 11.22 8.75 8.67
CA ARG A 43 11.38 7.64 9.61
C ARG A 43 12.87 7.28 9.75
N THR A 44 13.15 6.40 10.69
CA THR A 44 14.51 5.89 10.86
C THR A 44 14.88 5.02 9.66
N GLY A 45 15.78 5.53 8.81
CA GLY A 45 16.29 4.83 7.63
C GLY A 45 15.48 5.00 6.33
N TYR A 46 14.30 5.62 6.35
CA TYR A 46 13.55 5.90 5.13
C TYR A 46 12.65 7.13 5.24
N SER A 47 12.18 7.60 4.10
CA SER A 47 11.18 8.67 4.00
C SER A 47 10.24 8.41 2.83
N TYR A 48 9.05 8.98 2.85
CA TYR A 48 8.08 8.86 1.77
C TYR A 48 7.11 10.05 1.74
N TYR A 49 6.35 10.14 0.66
CA TYR A 49 5.25 11.09 0.51
C TYR A 49 3.93 10.47 0.94
N LEU A 50 3.25 11.09 1.88
CA LEU A 50 1.88 10.75 2.26
C LEU A 50 0.90 11.67 1.55
N PRO A 51 -0.03 11.15 0.69
CA PRO A 51 -1.02 11.95 -0.01
C PRO A 51 -1.93 12.74 0.92
N ARG A 52 -2.47 13.86 0.42
CA ARG A 52 -3.45 14.65 1.17
C ARG A 52 -4.70 13.84 1.45
N GLY A 53 -5.25 13.96 2.65
CA GLY A 53 -6.43 13.23 3.10
C GLY A 53 -6.13 11.86 3.69
N MET A 54 -4.85 11.46 3.71
CA MET A 54 -4.37 10.27 4.42
C MET A 54 -3.63 10.68 5.70
N GLN A 55 -3.64 9.81 6.70
CA GLN A 55 -2.92 9.98 7.95
C GLN A 55 -2.32 8.65 8.41
N VAL A 56 -1.20 8.70 9.13
CA VAL A 56 -0.66 7.52 9.80
C VAL A 56 -1.40 7.37 11.13
N SER A 57 -2.08 6.25 11.32
CA SER A 57 -2.85 5.95 12.54
C SER A 57 -2.08 5.07 13.52
N ASP A 58 -1.14 4.27 13.03
CA ASP A 58 -0.25 3.44 13.85
C ASP A 58 1.09 3.28 13.15
N SER A 59 2.17 3.11 13.92
CA SER A 59 3.52 3.00 13.38
C SER A 59 4.42 2.22 14.33
N THR A 60 5.07 1.20 13.79
CA THR A 60 6.24 0.56 14.37
C THR A 60 7.48 0.91 13.54
N MET A 61 8.65 0.30 13.79
CA MET A 61 9.89 0.69 13.13
C MET A 61 9.78 0.69 11.59
N TYR A 62 9.20 -0.37 11.00
CA TYR A 62 9.10 -0.55 9.54
C TYR A 62 7.70 -0.94 9.06
N ASN A 63 6.70 -0.88 9.94
CA ASN A 63 5.30 -1.12 9.59
C ASN A 63 4.47 0.08 10.00
N GLU A 64 3.60 0.52 9.12
CA GLU A 64 2.68 1.63 9.40
C GLU A 64 1.27 1.27 8.94
N VAL A 65 0.30 1.71 9.71
CA VAL A 65 -1.10 1.74 9.30
C VAL A 65 -1.43 3.15 8.85
N ILE A 66 -1.75 3.29 7.59
CA ILE A 66 -2.16 4.56 6.97
C ILE A 66 -3.67 4.47 6.73
N GLU A 67 -4.39 5.54 6.99
CA GLU A 67 -5.84 5.58 6.83
C GLU A 67 -6.26 6.75 5.95
N ASP A 68 -7.26 6.52 5.12
CA ASP A 68 -8.09 7.56 4.50
C ASP A 68 -9.52 7.47 5.04
N ALA A 69 -10.47 8.19 4.41
CA ALA A 69 -11.87 8.19 4.83
C ALA A 69 -12.56 6.83 4.68
N ASN A 70 -12.01 5.91 3.88
CA ASN A 70 -12.69 4.69 3.45
C ASN A 70 -11.95 3.40 3.81
N SER A 71 -10.62 3.47 4.01
CA SER A 71 -9.78 2.28 4.03
C SER A 71 -8.55 2.43 4.92
N LYS A 72 -8.01 1.28 5.36
CA LYS A 72 -6.73 1.16 6.04
C LYS A 72 -5.72 0.50 5.12
N TYR A 73 -4.58 1.13 4.98
CA TYR A 73 -3.44 0.70 4.18
C TYR A 73 -2.33 0.24 5.11
N TYR A 74 -1.79 -0.93 4.86
CA TYR A 74 -0.74 -1.53 5.67
C TYR A 74 0.58 -1.42 4.91
N LEU A 75 1.42 -0.46 5.31
CA LEU A 75 2.75 -0.25 4.74
C LEU A 75 3.76 -1.10 5.50
N TYR A 76 4.56 -1.84 4.76
CA TYR A 76 5.77 -2.52 5.21
C TYR A 76 6.97 -2.06 4.38
N VAL A 77 8.08 -1.75 5.04
CA VAL A 77 9.35 -1.33 4.40
C VAL A 77 10.45 -2.33 4.76
N ASP A 78 10.91 -3.07 3.76
CA ASP A 78 11.91 -4.13 3.91
C ASP A 78 13.34 -3.58 3.78
N VAL A 79 13.81 -2.97 4.86
CA VAL A 79 15.15 -2.36 4.90
C VAL A 79 16.28 -3.41 4.85
N VAL A 80 15.99 -4.63 5.32
CA VAL A 80 16.98 -5.73 5.29
C VAL A 80 17.20 -6.20 3.86
N SER A 81 16.13 -6.46 3.11
CA SER A 81 16.25 -6.81 1.69
C SER A 81 16.81 -5.65 0.86
N TYR A 82 16.48 -4.41 1.23
CA TYR A 82 17.08 -3.22 0.59
C TYR A 82 18.59 -3.18 0.76
N GLU A 83 19.10 -3.33 1.97
CA GLU A 83 20.54 -3.28 2.26
C GLU A 83 21.29 -4.45 1.60
N LYS A 84 20.73 -5.66 1.71
CA LYS A 84 21.31 -6.88 1.12
C LYS A 84 21.09 -6.99 -0.40
N LYS A 85 20.34 -6.07 -1.03
CA LYS A 85 19.95 -6.08 -2.45
C LYS A 85 19.28 -7.40 -2.86
N ILE A 86 18.41 -7.92 -2.00
CA ILE A 86 17.67 -9.16 -2.24
C ILE A 86 16.40 -8.82 -3.02
N GLU A 87 16.34 -9.21 -4.28
CA GLU A 87 15.13 -9.10 -5.07
C GLU A 87 14.18 -10.25 -4.78
N LYS A 88 12.91 -9.93 -4.54
CA LYS A 88 11.86 -10.94 -4.39
C LYS A 88 11.37 -11.36 -5.77
N ASP A 89 11.50 -12.64 -6.10
CA ASP A 89 10.92 -13.15 -7.33
C ASP A 89 9.39 -13.22 -7.21
N TYR A 90 8.72 -12.55 -8.11
CA TYR A 90 7.26 -12.54 -8.20
C TYR A 90 6.81 -13.33 -9.44
N HIS A 91 5.85 -14.24 -9.26
CA HIS A 91 5.21 -14.95 -10.31
C HIS A 91 3.80 -14.41 -10.55
N ILE A 92 3.49 -14.08 -11.80
CA ILE A 92 2.17 -13.57 -12.18
C ILE A 92 1.09 -14.56 -11.74
N ASN A 93 0.09 -14.06 -11.04
CA ASN A 93 -1.04 -14.84 -10.57
C ASN A 93 -2.19 -14.78 -11.57
N ASP A 94 -2.37 -15.84 -12.34
CA ASP A 94 -3.42 -15.95 -13.37
C ASP A 94 -4.85 -15.98 -12.77
N LYS A 95 -5.00 -16.18 -11.47
CA LYS A 95 -6.30 -16.17 -10.78
C LYS A 95 -6.68 -14.79 -10.25
N ALA A 96 -5.73 -13.86 -10.21
CA ALA A 96 -5.99 -12.49 -9.81
C ALA A 96 -6.83 -11.74 -10.85
N ILE A 97 -7.57 -10.72 -10.42
CA ILE A 97 -8.24 -9.79 -11.35
C ILE A 97 -7.23 -9.05 -12.19
N TYR A 98 -6.12 -8.69 -11.57
CA TYR A 98 -4.97 -8.07 -12.23
C TYR A 98 -3.69 -8.48 -11.50
N SER A 99 -2.69 -8.84 -12.26
CA SER A 99 -1.37 -9.21 -11.75
C SER A 99 -0.32 -8.81 -12.78
N SER A 100 0.70 -8.08 -12.36
CA SER A 100 1.78 -7.63 -13.24
C SER A 100 3.05 -7.36 -12.46
N LYS A 101 4.21 -7.62 -13.09
CA LYS A 101 5.51 -7.12 -12.61
C LYS A 101 5.63 -5.63 -12.88
N ILE A 102 6.33 -4.92 -12.01
CA ILE A 102 6.69 -3.51 -12.15
C ILE A 102 8.21 -3.44 -12.26
N SER A 103 8.70 -2.71 -13.25
CA SER A 103 10.12 -2.41 -13.39
C SER A 103 10.29 -1.01 -13.97
N PHE A 104 11.05 -0.17 -13.29
CA PHE A 104 11.40 1.16 -13.76
C PHE A 104 12.76 1.55 -13.20
N GLU A 105 13.69 1.91 -14.10
CA GLU A 105 15.12 2.10 -13.79
C GLU A 105 15.70 0.83 -13.14
N ASP A 106 16.34 0.96 -11.98
CA ASP A 106 16.94 -0.12 -11.19
C ASP A 106 15.99 -0.68 -10.10
N LYS A 107 14.72 -0.24 -10.10
CA LYS A 107 13.71 -0.61 -9.12
C LYS A 107 12.73 -1.62 -9.70
N PHE A 108 12.31 -2.54 -8.86
CA PHE A 108 11.41 -3.62 -9.22
C PHE A 108 10.24 -3.73 -8.24
N GLY A 109 9.23 -4.46 -8.65
CA GLY A 109 8.06 -4.72 -7.82
C GLY A 109 6.99 -5.50 -8.58
N TYR A 110 5.80 -5.49 -8.01
CA TYR A 110 4.61 -6.12 -8.59
C TYR A 110 3.34 -5.46 -8.08
N VAL A 111 2.27 -5.74 -8.78
CA VAL A 111 0.91 -5.43 -8.37
C VAL A 111 0.06 -6.68 -8.49
N GLU A 112 -0.78 -6.90 -7.50
CA GLU A 112 -1.78 -7.95 -7.50
C GLU A 112 -3.11 -7.44 -6.95
N ILE A 113 -4.22 -7.75 -7.65
CA ILE A 113 -5.58 -7.40 -7.24
C ILE A 113 -6.41 -8.66 -7.22
N ASN A 114 -6.84 -9.05 -6.03
CA ASN A 114 -7.65 -10.23 -5.80
C ASN A 114 -9.08 -9.87 -5.43
N LEU A 115 -10.04 -10.64 -5.96
CA LEU A 115 -11.44 -10.52 -5.57
C LEU A 115 -11.67 -11.21 -4.23
N LEU A 116 -12.19 -10.48 -3.26
CA LEU A 116 -12.66 -11.01 -2.00
C LEU A 116 -14.19 -11.17 -1.99
N LYS A 117 -14.72 -11.74 -0.92
CA LYS A 117 -16.16 -11.79 -0.66
C LYS A 117 -16.74 -10.37 -0.58
N ASN A 118 -18.06 -10.23 -0.77
CA ASN A 118 -18.78 -8.96 -0.65
C ASN A 118 -18.32 -7.86 -1.63
N ASN A 119 -17.84 -8.23 -2.83
CA ASN A 119 -17.42 -7.30 -3.87
C ASN A 119 -16.28 -6.35 -3.43
N LYS A 120 -15.46 -6.80 -2.50
CA LYS A 120 -14.23 -6.13 -2.08
C LYS A 120 -13.03 -6.66 -2.85
N TYR A 121 -12.02 -5.83 -2.97
CA TYR A 121 -10.74 -6.16 -3.58
C TYR A 121 -9.65 -6.05 -2.54
N LEU A 122 -8.77 -7.06 -2.50
CA LEU A 122 -7.46 -6.95 -1.89
C LEU A 122 -6.51 -6.42 -2.97
N VAL A 123 -5.93 -5.27 -2.72
CA VAL A 123 -4.91 -4.66 -3.56
C VAL A 123 -3.59 -4.77 -2.83
N GLU A 124 -2.62 -5.41 -3.44
CA GLU A 124 -1.25 -5.52 -2.97
C GLU A 124 -0.31 -4.95 -4.02
N ILE A 125 0.51 -4.00 -3.62
CA ILE A 125 1.55 -3.43 -4.49
C ILE A 125 2.86 -3.39 -3.71
N MET A 126 3.89 -3.96 -4.30
CA MET A 126 5.27 -3.88 -3.85
C MET A 126 6.08 -3.10 -4.87
N TYR A 127 6.91 -2.19 -4.41
CA TYR A 127 7.86 -1.48 -5.26
C TYR A 127 9.03 -0.98 -4.43
N ASN A 128 10.26 -1.17 -4.96
CA ASN A 128 11.48 -0.68 -4.32
C ASN A 128 11.59 -1.07 -2.83
N TYR A 129 11.43 -2.36 -2.53
CA TYR A 129 11.49 -2.94 -1.17
C TYR A 129 10.46 -2.43 -0.17
N ALA A 130 9.42 -1.73 -0.63
CA ALA A 130 8.28 -1.36 0.20
C ALA A 130 6.99 -1.96 -0.37
N LYS A 131 6.08 -2.38 0.50
CA LYS A 131 4.82 -3.02 0.13
C LYS A 131 3.65 -2.37 0.85
N ILE A 132 2.55 -2.18 0.14
CA ILE A 132 1.28 -1.77 0.74
C ILE A 132 0.20 -2.75 0.36
N GLU A 133 -0.59 -3.14 1.37
CA GLU A 133 -1.82 -3.92 1.23
C GLU A 133 -3.02 -3.11 1.69
N VAL A 134 -4.15 -3.25 0.98
CA VAL A 134 -5.41 -2.61 1.37
C VAL A 134 -6.60 -3.43 0.90
N ILE A 135 -7.65 -3.49 1.72
CA ILE A 135 -8.96 -4.00 1.30
C ILE A 135 -9.89 -2.81 1.00
N VAL A 136 -10.38 -2.76 -0.23
CA VAL A 136 -11.26 -1.68 -0.69
C VAL A 136 -12.52 -2.21 -1.37
N ASP A 137 -13.59 -1.42 -1.36
CA ASP A 137 -14.69 -1.64 -2.29
C ASP A 137 -14.21 -1.44 -3.73
N LYS A 138 -14.74 -2.23 -4.66
CA LYS A 138 -14.40 -2.15 -6.09
C LYS A 138 -14.37 -0.73 -6.64
N ARG A 139 -15.31 0.13 -6.22
CA ARG A 139 -15.43 1.53 -6.69
C ARG A 139 -14.24 2.42 -6.31
N TYR A 140 -13.51 2.07 -5.23
CA TYR A 140 -12.36 2.83 -4.74
C TYR A 140 -11.01 2.22 -5.14
N CYS A 141 -11.01 1.10 -5.88
CA CYS A 141 -9.80 0.38 -6.25
C CYS A 141 -8.78 1.27 -6.99
N ASN A 142 -9.20 1.99 -8.01
CA ASN A 142 -8.31 2.84 -8.80
C ASN A 142 -7.73 3.99 -7.97
N GLU A 143 -8.53 4.58 -7.08
CA GLU A 143 -8.11 5.65 -6.19
C GLU A 143 -7.08 5.13 -5.17
N ALA A 144 -7.34 3.98 -4.58
CA ALA A 144 -6.41 3.31 -3.67
C ALA A 144 -5.08 2.98 -4.37
N MET A 145 -5.12 2.41 -5.57
CA MET A 145 -3.92 2.11 -6.35
C MET A 145 -3.08 3.36 -6.61
N LEU A 146 -3.69 4.47 -7.00
CA LEU A 146 -2.99 5.74 -7.22
C LEU A 146 -2.33 6.25 -5.94
N SER A 147 -3.03 6.16 -4.81
CA SER A 147 -2.48 6.53 -3.51
C SER A 147 -1.28 5.67 -3.16
N ILE A 148 -1.40 4.35 -3.28
CA ILE A 148 -0.32 3.39 -3.04
C ILE A 148 0.89 3.69 -3.93
N ILE A 149 0.69 3.86 -5.23
CA ILE A 149 1.78 4.13 -6.17
C ILE A 149 2.49 5.45 -5.83
N ASN A 150 1.76 6.50 -5.44
CA ASN A 150 2.38 7.75 -5.03
C ASN A 150 3.21 7.62 -3.74
N ILE A 151 2.78 6.79 -2.80
CA ILE A 151 3.55 6.47 -1.60
C ILE A 151 4.81 5.69 -2.00
N LEU A 152 4.64 4.53 -2.66
CA LEU A 152 5.72 3.59 -2.93
C LEU A 152 6.80 4.16 -3.85
N LYS A 153 6.44 4.91 -4.91
CA LYS A 153 7.44 5.52 -5.80
C LYS A 153 8.27 6.61 -5.14
N SER A 154 7.77 7.19 -4.05
CA SER A 154 8.45 8.24 -3.29
C SER A 154 9.31 7.70 -2.14
N VAL A 155 9.32 6.39 -1.89
CA VAL A 155 10.18 5.80 -0.86
C VAL A 155 11.63 6.03 -1.20
N GLU A 156 12.33 6.71 -0.29
CA GLU A 156 13.76 6.97 -0.33
C GLU A 156 14.41 6.40 0.93
N TYR A 157 15.53 5.72 0.76
CA TYR A 157 16.27 5.08 1.84
C TYR A 157 17.47 5.94 2.26
N ASN A 158 17.83 5.86 3.53
CA ASN A 158 19.05 6.46 4.07
C ASN A 158 20.08 5.37 4.37
N ASP A 159 20.96 5.12 3.41
CA ASP A 159 21.97 4.05 3.46
C ASP A 159 22.81 4.11 4.72
N SER A 160 23.23 5.32 5.16
CA SER A 160 24.09 5.48 6.34
C SER A 160 23.38 5.05 7.62
N ILE A 161 22.09 5.38 7.75
CA ILE A 161 21.30 4.99 8.93
C ILE A 161 21.05 3.48 8.89
N ILE A 162 20.68 2.93 7.74
CA ILE A 162 20.37 1.50 7.59
C ILE A 162 21.64 0.66 7.87
N ALA A 163 22.79 1.04 7.31
CA ALA A 163 24.06 0.35 7.55
C ALA A 163 24.45 0.35 9.04
N ASN A 164 24.25 1.45 9.75
CA ASN A 164 24.51 1.52 11.19
C ASN A 164 23.58 0.58 11.98
N LEU A 165 22.29 0.54 11.64
CA LEU A 165 21.32 -0.34 12.30
C LEU A 165 21.63 -1.82 12.06
N MET A 166 22.14 -2.18 10.87
CA MET A 166 22.60 -3.54 10.56
C MET A 166 23.85 -3.90 11.36
N GLY A 167 24.81 -2.95 11.49
CA GLY A 167 26.06 -3.16 12.23
C GLY A 167 25.86 -3.34 13.74
N ASP A 168 24.80 -2.77 14.31
CA ASP A 168 24.46 -2.89 15.72
C ASP A 168 23.57 -4.11 16.04
N ASP A 169 23.39 -5.04 15.08
CA ASP A 169 22.51 -6.21 15.15
C ASP A 169 21.02 -5.90 15.46
N ILE A 170 20.64 -4.62 15.47
CA ILE A 170 19.28 -4.18 15.79
C ILE A 170 18.26 -4.76 14.79
N LEU A 171 18.67 -4.89 13.52
CA LEU A 171 17.80 -5.43 12.46
C LEU A 171 17.73 -6.96 12.43
N ASN A 172 18.68 -7.67 13.03
CA ASN A 172 18.64 -9.14 13.09
C ASN A 172 17.48 -9.66 13.95
N PHE A 173 17.03 -8.86 14.93
CA PHE A 173 15.90 -9.21 15.77
C PHE A 173 14.54 -8.93 15.12
N SER A 174 14.49 -8.14 14.07
CA SER A 174 13.24 -7.68 13.47
C SER A 174 12.71 -8.61 12.37
N GLU A 175 13.52 -9.50 11.80
CA GLU A 175 13.05 -10.44 10.77
C GLU A 175 11.95 -11.39 11.27
N GLU A 176 11.89 -11.70 12.56
CA GLU A 176 10.82 -12.52 13.16
C GLU A 176 9.54 -11.74 13.44
N GLU A 177 9.62 -10.42 13.69
CA GLU A 177 8.44 -9.58 13.96
C GLU A 177 7.67 -9.18 12.69
N PHE A 178 8.31 -9.24 11.51
CA PHE A 178 7.71 -8.80 10.24
C PHE A 178 6.87 -9.84 9.51
N ASN A 179 6.58 -10.97 10.12
CA ASN A 179 5.66 -11.97 9.58
C ASN A 179 4.18 -11.53 9.53
N ILE A 180 3.87 -10.26 9.80
CA ILE A 180 2.53 -9.70 9.66
C ILE A 180 2.09 -9.73 8.19
N PHE A 181 3.03 -9.54 7.27
CA PHE A 181 2.81 -9.65 5.84
C PHE A 181 3.50 -10.91 5.32
N ASN A 182 2.80 -12.04 5.32
CA ASN A 182 3.30 -13.26 4.72
C ASN A 182 3.48 -13.04 3.21
N THR A 183 4.73 -12.95 2.78
CA THR A 183 5.13 -12.77 1.38
C THR A 183 4.88 -14.01 0.49
N LYS A 184 4.21 -15.01 1.00
CA LYS A 184 3.77 -16.14 0.19
C LYS A 184 2.35 -15.85 -0.27
N GLY A 185 2.16 -15.62 -1.57
CA GLY A 185 0.92 -15.40 -2.31
C GLY A 185 -0.31 -16.20 -1.87
N SER A 186 -0.68 -16.06 -0.62
CA SER A 186 -1.87 -16.60 0.00
C SER A 186 -2.11 -15.82 1.29
N GLU A 187 -3.20 -15.09 1.32
CA GLU A 187 -3.88 -14.61 2.51
C GLU A 187 -2.95 -13.98 3.56
N SER A 188 -2.81 -12.66 3.55
CA SER A 188 -2.15 -12.01 4.67
C SER A 188 -2.87 -12.44 5.95
N ASN A 189 -2.15 -13.01 6.91
CA ASN A 189 -2.72 -13.47 8.18
C ASN A 189 -3.43 -12.34 8.94
N TYR A 190 -3.14 -11.10 8.59
CA TYR A 190 -3.77 -9.91 9.16
C TYR A 190 -5.21 -9.72 8.67
N LEU A 191 -5.51 -10.17 7.43
CA LEU A 191 -6.83 -10.04 6.83
C LEU A 191 -7.71 -11.28 7.09
N THR A 192 -7.12 -12.40 7.52
CA THR A 192 -7.86 -13.60 7.95
C THR A 192 -8.42 -13.49 9.37
N ILE A 193 -7.90 -12.60 10.22
CA ILE A 193 -8.41 -12.41 11.59
C ILE A 193 -9.85 -11.88 11.60
N ASP A 194 -10.22 -11.02 10.65
CA ASP A 194 -11.60 -10.54 10.53
C ASP A 194 -12.62 -11.60 10.06
N ASN A 195 -12.15 -12.73 9.51
CA ASN A 195 -13.03 -13.83 9.11
C ASN A 195 -13.23 -14.88 10.22
N ASN A 196 -12.51 -14.79 11.34
CA ASN A 196 -12.56 -15.73 12.46
C ASN A 196 -13.35 -15.22 13.67
N TYR A 197 -13.97 -14.05 13.62
CA TYR A 197 -15.08 -13.78 14.53
C TYR A 197 -16.27 -14.66 14.11
N LYS A 198 -16.17 -15.95 14.43
CA LYS A 198 -17.35 -16.69 14.80
C LYS A 198 -17.80 -16.04 16.10
N GLU A 199 -18.99 -15.46 16.07
CA GLU A 199 -19.77 -15.24 17.26
C GLU A 199 -19.70 -16.56 18.06
N GLU A 200 -18.82 -16.64 19.05
CA GLU A 200 -19.08 -17.51 20.18
C GLU A 200 -20.30 -16.89 20.82
N GLU A 201 -21.48 -17.44 20.48
CA GLU A 201 -22.65 -17.28 21.33
C GLU A 201 -22.17 -17.62 22.74
N GLU A 202 -21.92 -16.60 23.56
CA GLU A 202 -21.87 -16.76 25.00
C GLU A 202 -23.20 -17.39 25.37
N LYS A 203 -23.18 -18.73 25.57
CA LYS A 203 -24.26 -19.41 26.26
C LYS A 203 -24.29 -18.82 27.65
N ILE A 204 -25.16 -17.83 27.84
CA ILE A 204 -25.56 -17.36 29.15
C ILE A 204 -26.08 -18.60 29.88
N PRO A 205 -25.46 -19.02 30.98
CA PRO A 205 -25.96 -20.16 31.74
C PRO A 205 -27.40 -19.84 32.17
N ASP A 206 -28.30 -20.75 31.87
CA ASP A 206 -29.71 -20.67 32.27
C ASP A 206 -29.76 -20.49 33.79
N PRO A 207 -30.32 -19.40 34.32
CA PRO A 207 -30.36 -19.15 35.77
C PRO A 207 -31.23 -20.14 36.54
N ASP A 208 -31.98 -21.01 35.87
CA ASP A 208 -32.87 -21.97 36.52
C ASP A 208 -32.26 -23.35 36.85
N LEU A 209 -30.92 -23.53 36.70
CA LEU A 209 -30.21 -24.75 37.02
C LEU A 209 -29.41 -24.68 38.32
N ILE A 210 -29.80 -23.84 39.27
CA ILE A 210 -29.25 -23.89 40.65
C ILE A 210 -30.32 -24.47 41.56
N ASN A 211 -30.28 -25.79 41.73
CA ASN A 211 -30.79 -26.52 42.87
C ASN A 211 -29.71 -27.42 43.42
#